data_d900df5a226dd52eb00dbbb0465915eb
#
_entry.id   d900df5a226dd52eb00dbbb0465915eb
#
_cell.length_a   1.000
_cell.length_b   1.000
_cell.length_c   1.000
_cell.angle_alpha   90.00
_cell.angle_beta   90.00
_cell.angle_gamma   90.00
#
_symmetry.space_group_name_H-M   'P 1'
#
loop_
_entity.id
_entity.type
_entity.pdbx_description
1 polymer ?
#
loop_
_entity_poly.entity_id
_entity_poly.type
_entity_poly.pdbx_seq_one_letter_code
_entity_poly.pdbx_strand_id
1 'polypeptide(L)' 'MERLLTKAQVKQLVTYSFAHTARLEADGKFPKRVRLGTGRVAYVENEIQDWIERRIAERDANTGS' A
#
# COMPACT_ATOMS: atom_id res chain seq x y z
N MET A 1 -13.56 6.99 -11.55
CA MET A 1 -12.34 6.40 -12.12
C MET A 1 -11.31 6.25 -11.03
N GLU A 2 -10.64 5.10 -10.98
CA GLU A 2 -9.62 4.85 -9.98
C GLU A 2 -8.41 5.74 -10.20
N ARG A 3 -7.89 6.31 -9.13
CA ARG A 3 -6.64 7.06 -9.19
C ARG A 3 -5.47 6.13 -8.90
N LEU A 4 -4.40 6.32 -9.65
CA LEU A 4 -3.20 5.50 -9.47
C LEU A 4 -2.10 6.31 -8.81
N LEU A 5 -1.31 5.65 -7.98
CA LEU A 5 -0.18 6.24 -7.28
C LEU A 5 1.11 5.61 -7.77
N THR A 6 2.17 6.41 -7.85
CA THR A 6 3.49 5.91 -8.16
C THR A 6 4.09 5.23 -6.94
N LYS A 7 5.17 4.44 -7.15
CA LYS A 7 5.92 3.84 -6.04
C LYS A 7 6.39 4.91 -5.05
N ALA A 8 6.86 6.03 -5.57
CA ALA A 8 7.38 7.11 -4.72
C ALA A 8 6.25 7.70 -3.86
N GLN A 9 5.07 7.88 -4.43
CA GLN A 9 3.93 8.40 -3.70
C GLN A 9 3.50 7.43 -2.60
N VAL A 10 3.45 6.13 -2.91
CA VAL A 10 3.11 5.11 -1.92
C VAL A 10 4.14 5.09 -0.80
N LYS A 11 5.43 5.17 -1.13
CA LYS A 11 6.50 5.20 -0.14
C LYS A 11 6.31 6.35 0.84
N GLN A 12 5.92 7.53 0.34
CA GLN A 12 5.68 8.69 1.19
C GLN A 12 4.48 8.49 2.10
N LEU A 13 3.43 7.85 1.59
CA LEU A 13 2.21 7.63 2.37
C LEU A 13 2.40 6.58 3.47
N VAL A 14 3.05 5.48 3.15
CA VAL A 14 3.21 4.37 4.09
C VAL A 14 4.57 4.35 4.79
N THR A 15 5.51 5.16 4.35
CA THR A 15 6.84 5.32 4.94
C THR A 15 7.71 4.07 4.91
N TYR A 16 7.31 3.05 4.16
CA TYR A 16 8.09 1.83 4.00
C TYR A 16 9.05 1.94 2.82
N SER A 17 10.18 1.24 2.90
CA SER A 17 11.09 1.13 1.76
C SER A 17 10.44 0.30 0.65
N PHE A 18 10.95 0.43 -0.56
CA PHE A 18 10.46 -0.36 -1.69
C PHE A 18 10.64 -1.86 -1.45
N ALA A 19 11.76 -2.25 -0.84
CA ALA A 19 12.03 -3.66 -0.55
C ALA A 19 11.03 -4.21 0.45
N HIS A 20 10.70 -3.42 1.48
CA HIS A 20 9.73 -3.85 2.51
C HIS A 20 8.34 -3.99 1.90
N THR A 21 7.93 -3.02 1.08
CA THR A 21 6.64 -3.06 0.40
C THR A 21 6.53 -4.29 -0.51
N ALA A 22 7.59 -4.58 -1.27
CA ALA A 22 7.61 -5.74 -2.15
C ALA A 22 7.46 -7.04 -1.37
N ARG A 23 8.09 -7.12 -0.21
CA ARG A 23 7.97 -8.31 0.66
C ARG A 23 6.54 -8.48 1.15
N LEU A 24 5.90 -7.39 1.57
CA LEU A 24 4.52 -7.46 2.03
C LEU A 24 3.58 -7.85 0.90
N GLU A 25 3.81 -7.36 -0.31
CA GLU A 25 3.02 -7.77 -1.47
C GLU A 25 3.15 -9.26 -1.73
N ALA A 26 4.37 -9.79 -1.68
CA ALA A 26 4.62 -11.21 -1.89
C ALA A 26 3.91 -12.07 -0.84
N ASP A 27 3.80 -11.56 0.38
CA ASP A 27 3.13 -12.25 1.47
C ASP A 27 1.61 -12.05 1.47
N GLY A 28 1.08 -11.30 0.52
CA GLY A 28 -0.33 -10.99 0.46
C GLY A 28 -0.82 -10.03 1.53
N LYS A 29 0.08 -9.26 2.12
CA LYS A 29 -0.23 -8.34 3.23
C LYS A 29 -0.25 -6.87 2.81
N PHE A 30 -0.13 -6.61 1.52
CA PHE A 30 -0.16 -5.27 0.97
C PHE A 30 -0.83 -5.32 -0.39
N PRO A 31 -1.54 -4.25 -0.81
CA PRO A 31 -2.19 -4.24 -2.11
C PRO A 31 -1.19 -4.47 -3.24
N LYS A 32 -1.55 -5.30 -4.18
CA LYS A 32 -0.67 -5.64 -5.30
C LYS A 32 -0.59 -4.48 -6.29
N ARG A 33 0.61 -4.30 -6.84
CA ARG A 33 0.83 -3.28 -7.86
C ARG A 33 0.13 -3.65 -9.16
N VAL A 34 -0.22 -2.63 -9.92
CA VAL A 34 -0.76 -2.79 -11.27
C VAL A 34 0.37 -2.55 -12.26
N ARG A 35 0.54 -3.48 -13.19
CA ARG A 35 1.53 -3.31 -14.24
C ARG A 35 0.93 -2.51 -15.40
N LEU A 36 1.54 -1.37 -15.68
CA LEU A 36 1.09 -0.49 -16.76
C LEU A 36 1.82 -0.73 -18.08
N GLY A 37 2.96 -1.43 -18.02
CA GLY A 37 3.80 -1.71 -19.16
C GLY A 37 5.16 -2.18 -18.71
N THR A 38 6.09 -2.32 -19.63
CA THR A 38 7.45 -2.78 -19.30
C THR A 38 8.11 -1.78 -18.36
N GLY A 39 8.46 -2.24 -17.16
CA GLY A 39 9.13 -1.43 -16.17
C GLY A 39 8.27 -0.36 -15.52
N ARG A 40 6.97 -0.33 -15.80
CA ARG A 40 6.07 0.65 -15.20
C ARG A 40 5.02 -0.03 -14.34
N VAL A 41 4.94 0.40 -13.09
CA VAL A 41 3.95 -0.10 -12.13
C VAL A 41 3.32 1.07 -11.39
N ALA A 42 2.13 0.84 -10.86
CA ALA A 42 1.41 1.81 -10.05
C ALA A 42 0.57 1.07 -9.03
N TYR A 43 0.00 1.80 -8.08
CA TYR A 43 -0.90 1.25 -7.06
C TYR A 43 -2.23 1.96 -7.16
N VAL A 44 -3.32 1.24 -6.90
CA VAL A 44 -4.66 1.84 -6.88
C VAL A 44 -4.81 2.61 -5.57
N GLU A 45 -5.09 3.90 -5.67
CA GLU A 45 -5.19 4.77 -4.49
C GLU A 45 -6.18 4.27 -3.46
N ASN A 46 -7.37 3.85 -3.90
CA ASN A 46 -8.39 3.35 -2.99
C ASN A 46 -7.92 2.13 -2.20
N GLU A 47 -7.17 1.25 -2.83
CA GLU A 47 -6.63 0.07 -2.15
C GLU A 47 -5.60 0.46 -1.10
N ILE A 48 -4.75 1.43 -1.41
CA ILE A 48 -3.75 1.93 -0.46
C ILE A 48 -4.43 2.62 0.70
N GLN A 49 -5.45 3.44 0.44
CA GLN A 49 -6.20 4.11 1.50
C GLN A 49 -6.89 3.10 2.43
N ASP A 50 -7.52 2.08 1.86
CA ASP A 50 -8.16 1.03 2.66
C ASP A 50 -7.15 0.31 3.53
N TRP A 51 -5.97 0.02 2.98
CA TRP A 51 -4.91 -0.65 3.73
C TRP A 51 -4.46 0.21 4.91
N ILE A 52 -4.27 1.50 4.69
CA ILE A 52 -3.88 2.43 5.75
C ILE A 52 -4.96 2.49 6.83
N GLU A 53 -6.21 2.60 6.43
CA GLU A 53 -7.34 2.66 7.37
C GLU A 53 -7.45 1.40 8.21
N ARG A 54 -7.19 0.23 7.62
CA ARG A 54 -7.16 -1.02 8.38
C ARG A 54 -6.05 -1.04 9.41
N ARG A 55 -4.89 -0.50 9.07
CA ARG A 55 -3.78 -0.41 10.02
C ARG A 55 -4.10 0.51 11.18
N ILE A 56 -4.77 1.62 10.89
CA ILE A 56 -5.21 2.55 11.93
C ILE A 56 -6.24 1.88 12.83
N ALA A 57 -7.20 1.17 12.24
CA ALA A 57 -8.22 0.46 13.00
C ALA A 57 -7.62 -0.62 13.91
N GLU A 58 -6.62 -1.34 13.43
CA GLU A 58 -5.91 -2.34 14.24
C GLU A 58 -5.24 -1.69 15.44
N ARG A 59 -4.58 -0.55 15.24
CA ARG A 59 -3.95 0.18 16.34
C ARG A 59 -5.00 0.59 17.38
N ASP A 60 -6.12 1.16 16.91
CA ASP A 60 -7.17 1.64 17.81
C ASP A 60 -7.81 0.50 18.58
N ALA A 61 -8.00 -0.64 17.94
CA ALA A 61 -8.54 -1.81 18.61
C ALA A 61 -7.60 -2.32 19.70
N ASN A 62 -6.29 -2.27 19.46
CA ASN A 62 -5.30 -2.73 20.42
C ASN A 62 -5.11 -1.77 21.57
N THR A 63 -5.26 -0.47 21.33
CA THR A 63 -5.06 0.56 22.35
C THR A 63 -6.17 0.58 23.39
N GLY A 64 -7.34 0.07 23.04
CA GLY A 64 -8.48 0.07 23.95
C GLY A 64 -8.42 -1.00 25.03
N SER A 65 -7.43 -1.85 24.96
CA SER A 65 -7.31 -2.96 25.91
C SER A 65 -6.44 -2.62 27.09
#